data_194a57d2464d673566f7d9eb8d59afdc
#
_entry.id   194a57d2464d673566f7d9eb8d59afdc
#
_cell.length_a   1.000
_cell.length_b   1.000
_cell.length_c   1.000
_cell.angle_alpha   90.00
_cell.angle_beta   90.00
_cell.angle_gamma   90.00
#
_symmetry.space_group_name_H-M   'P 1'
#
loop_
_entity.id
_entity.type
_entity.pdbx_description
1 polymer ?
#
loop_
_entity_poly.entity_id
_entity_poly.type
_entity_poly.pdbx_seq_one_letter_code
_entity_poly.pdbx_strand_id
1 'polypeptide(L)'
;MKANDVEMAQLFLRAERMRMCAISSCERTRKILRRHVERGEVVRPARGMYARAAYWSGLSKPEKMLHVMRTAQSIHPDWVFCHESAAVAFGLPVSYERLGAIHVATTRSNRNANSKTVRWHVVAEDESVIVQGLRVTSLQRTVFDCMRMVDFGQALAVADFALRLGGGRASAFVSHVRRIGGNLEGAAHAMRTMHYADARSESGGESIARAAMIQHGFALPELQVALPRPLDRRRSYRVDFLWTRLDGSRVIGEFDGMQKYEDAALRGGRT
;
A
#
# COMPACT_ATOMS: atom_id res chain seq x y z
N MET A 1 -40.59 7.29 -7.57
CA MET A 1 -39.15 7.36 -7.96
C MET A 1 -39.12 7.46 -9.50
N LYS A 2 -38.45 8.47 -10.04
CA LYS A 2 -38.39 8.64 -11.50
C LYS A 2 -37.54 7.52 -12.12
N ALA A 3 -37.84 7.03 -13.33
CA ALA A 3 -37.07 5.95 -13.98
C ALA A 3 -35.54 6.18 -14.00
N ASN A 4 -35.14 7.45 -14.14
CA ASN A 4 -33.72 7.85 -14.09
C ASN A 4 -33.08 7.60 -12.70
N ASP A 5 -33.83 7.70 -11.60
CA ASP A 5 -33.30 7.51 -10.24
C ASP A 5 -33.04 6.02 -9.97
N VAL A 6 -33.90 5.14 -10.53
CA VAL A 6 -33.71 3.69 -10.43
C VAL A 6 -32.47 3.25 -11.23
N GLU A 7 -32.31 3.76 -12.45
CA GLU A 7 -31.14 3.46 -13.29
C GLU A 7 -29.84 3.91 -12.63
N MET A 8 -29.82 5.11 -12.05
CA MET A 8 -28.67 5.62 -11.34
C MET A 8 -28.34 4.81 -10.09
N ALA A 9 -29.36 4.43 -9.30
CA ALA A 9 -29.16 3.59 -8.13
C ALA A 9 -28.55 2.23 -8.50
N GLN A 10 -29.05 1.59 -9.56
CA GLN A 10 -28.52 0.32 -10.05
C GLN A 10 -27.08 0.44 -10.56
N LEU A 11 -26.74 1.53 -11.28
CA LEU A 11 -25.39 1.81 -11.75
C LEU A 11 -24.38 1.85 -10.59
N PHE A 12 -24.70 2.59 -9.53
CA PHE A 12 -23.82 2.69 -8.38
C PHE A 12 -23.77 1.40 -7.57
N LEU A 13 -24.90 0.73 -7.31
CA LEU A 13 -24.93 -0.55 -6.59
C LEU A 13 -24.08 -1.62 -7.28
N ARG A 14 -24.13 -1.69 -8.62
CA ARG A 14 -23.31 -2.60 -9.40
C ARG A 14 -21.82 -2.27 -9.23
N ALA A 15 -21.45 -1.00 -9.38
CA ALA A 15 -20.06 -0.55 -9.24
C ALA A 15 -19.50 -0.86 -7.84
N GLU A 16 -20.26 -0.56 -6.80
CA GLU A 16 -19.88 -0.79 -5.40
C GLU A 16 -19.70 -2.28 -5.08
N ARG A 17 -20.61 -3.15 -5.55
CA ARG A 17 -20.46 -4.61 -5.41
C ARG A 17 -19.19 -5.13 -6.05
N MET A 18 -18.79 -4.56 -7.19
CA MET A 18 -17.56 -4.91 -7.90
C MET A 18 -16.33 -4.19 -7.33
N ARG A 19 -16.50 -3.35 -6.30
CA ARG A 19 -15.44 -2.47 -5.75
C ARG A 19 -14.77 -1.64 -6.85
N MET A 20 -15.60 -1.01 -7.70
CA MET A 20 -15.22 -0.17 -8.84
C MET A 20 -15.91 1.19 -8.72
N CYS A 21 -15.46 2.16 -9.53
CA CYS A 21 -16.20 3.38 -9.78
C CYS A 21 -17.25 3.14 -10.88
N ALA A 22 -18.38 3.84 -10.82
CA ALA A 22 -19.35 3.86 -11.88
C ALA A 22 -18.79 4.63 -13.09
N ILE A 23 -19.05 4.13 -14.28
CA ILE A 23 -18.72 4.80 -15.55
C ILE A 23 -20.00 5.09 -16.34
N SER A 24 -20.01 6.21 -17.04
CA SER A 24 -21.15 6.56 -17.89
C SER A 24 -21.04 5.90 -19.27
N SER A 25 -22.07 5.20 -19.68
CA SER A 25 -22.16 4.57 -20.99
C SER A 25 -22.62 5.52 -22.11
N CYS A 26 -23.28 6.65 -21.76
CA CYS A 26 -23.81 7.58 -22.74
C CYS A 26 -23.80 9.04 -22.22
N GLU A 27 -24.02 9.99 -23.17
CA GLU A 27 -24.01 11.43 -22.85
C GLU A 27 -25.14 11.83 -21.89
N ARG A 28 -26.32 11.21 -22.01
CA ARG A 28 -27.45 11.46 -21.09
C ARG A 28 -27.08 11.15 -19.66
N THR A 29 -26.55 9.97 -19.41
CA THR A 29 -26.09 9.55 -18.07
C THR A 29 -25.00 10.47 -17.55
N ARG A 30 -24.05 10.89 -18.42
CA ARG A 30 -22.98 11.83 -18.07
C ARG A 30 -23.52 13.19 -17.59
N LYS A 31 -24.54 13.73 -18.26
CA LYS A 31 -25.18 15.00 -17.84
C LYS A 31 -25.88 14.86 -16.49
N ILE A 32 -26.55 13.72 -16.24
CA ILE A 32 -27.19 13.45 -14.95
C ILE A 32 -26.14 13.37 -13.84
N LEU A 33 -25.08 12.57 -14.03
CA LEU A 33 -23.98 12.42 -13.05
C LEU A 33 -23.30 13.75 -12.73
N ARG A 34 -23.12 14.64 -13.73
CA ARG A 34 -22.57 15.98 -13.50
C ARG A 34 -23.42 16.80 -12.52
N ARG A 35 -24.75 16.79 -12.67
CA ARG A 35 -25.66 17.48 -11.74
C ARG A 35 -25.60 16.91 -10.33
N HIS A 36 -25.45 15.59 -10.18
CA HIS A 36 -25.27 14.96 -8.86
C HIS A 36 -23.90 15.32 -8.23
N VAL A 37 -22.86 15.50 -9.05
CA VAL A 37 -21.56 16.01 -8.57
C VAL A 37 -21.70 17.45 -8.07
N GLU A 38 -22.39 18.33 -8.80
CA GLU A 38 -22.65 19.73 -8.42
C GLU A 38 -23.43 19.84 -7.11
N ARG A 39 -24.29 18.84 -6.79
CA ARG A 39 -25.03 18.76 -5.53
C ARG A 39 -24.24 18.09 -4.39
N GLY A 40 -23.04 17.61 -4.64
CA GLY A 40 -22.25 16.89 -3.64
C GLY A 40 -22.71 15.47 -3.32
N GLU A 41 -23.70 14.95 -4.03
CA GLU A 41 -24.23 13.59 -3.85
C GLU A 41 -23.31 12.52 -4.44
N VAL A 42 -22.53 12.90 -5.45
CA VAL A 42 -21.58 12.06 -6.19
C VAL A 42 -20.22 12.76 -6.24
N VAL A 43 -19.16 11.99 -6.09
CA VAL A 43 -17.78 12.44 -6.31
C VAL A 43 -17.24 11.92 -7.63
N ARG A 44 -16.21 12.58 -8.16
CA ARG A 44 -15.52 12.22 -9.39
C ARG A 44 -14.05 11.87 -9.09
N PRO A 45 -13.73 10.61 -8.71
CA PRO A 45 -12.39 10.20 -8.34
C PRO A 45 -11.36 10.37 -9.46
N ALA A 46 -11.75 10.08 -10.70
CA ALA A 46 -10.94 10.27 -11.90
C ALA A 46 -11.82 10.69 -13.09
N ARG A 47 -11.23 11.03 -14.21
CA ARG A 47 -11.94 11.43 -15.41
C ARG A 47 -12.89 10.31 -15.89
N GLY A 48 -14.19 10.59 -15.92
CA GLY A 48 -15.22 9.64 -16.35
C GLY A 48 -15.60 8.58 -15.31
N MET A 49 -15.05 8.64 -14.10
CA MET A 49 -15.33 7.74 -12.99
C MET A 49 -16.10 8.46 -11.89
N TYR A 50 -17.13 7.81 -11.37
CA TYR A 50 -18.06 8.39 -10.41
C TYR A 50 -18.30 7.43 -9.24
N ALA A 51 -18.56 7.96 -8.05
CA ALA A 51 -18.95 7.18 -6.86
C ALA A 51 -19.93 7.99 -6.01
N ARG A 52 -20.83 7.34 -5.28
CA ARG A 52 -21.68 8.02 -4.30
C ARG A 52 -20.80 8.63 -3.20
N ALA A 53 -21.04 9.88 -2.85
CA ALA A 53 -20.23 10.60 -1.87
C ALA A 53 -20.19 9.89 -0.50
N ALA A 54 -21.35 9.42 -0.02
CA ALA A 54 -21.46 8.69 1.24
C ALA A 54 -20.66 7.36 1.23
N TYR A 55 -20.73 6.58 0.15
CA TYR A 55 -19.93 5.36 0.01
C TYR A 55 -18.43 5.66 -0.06
N TRP A 56 -18.07 6.63 -0.91
CA TRP A 56 -16.68 7.01 -1.13
C TRP A 56 -15.98 7.56 0.12
N SER A 57 -16.69 8.33 0.94
CA SER A 57 -16.14 8.89 2.19
C SER A 57 -15.75 7.81 3.20
N GLY A 58 -16.50 6.70 3.25
CA GLY A 58 -16.21 5.57 4.13
C GLY A 58 -15.03 4.69 3.69
N LEU A 59 -14.50 4.87 2.48
CA LEU A 59 -13.36 4.10 1.98
C LEU A 59 -12.03 4.69 2.46
N SER A 60 -11.09 3.83 2.83
CA SER A 60 -9.68 4.19 3.05
C SER A 60 -9.00 4.64 1.75
N LYS A 61 -7.86 5.34 1.84
CA LYS A 61 -7.10 5.74 0.64
C LYS A 61 -6.68 4.56 -0.24
N PRO A 62 -6.17 3.44 0.28
CA PRO A 62 -5.89 2.24 -0.51
C PRO A 62 -7.15 1.69 -1.23
N GLU A 63 -8.28 1.60 -0.53
CA GLU A 63 -9.53 1.13 -1.15
C GLU A 63 -9.99 2.04 -2.27
N LYS A 64 -9.91 3.37 -2.09
CA LYS A 64 -10.19 4.36 -3.14
C LYS A 64 -9.32 4.14 -4.38
N MET A 65 -8.02 3.93 -4.18
CA MET A 65 -7.08 3.63 -5.27
C MET A 65 -7.46 2.32 -5.98
N LEU A 66 -7.76 1.24 -5.26
CA LEU A 66 -8.18 -0.03 -5.84
C LEU A 66 -9.47 0.10 -6.67
N HIS A 67 -10.45 0.92 -6.24
CA HIS A 67 -11.65 1.19 -7.03
C HIS A 67 -11.31 1.85 -8.37
N VAL A 68 -10.46 2.87 -8.35
CA VAL A 68 -10.00 3.56 -9.57
C VAL A 68 -9.22 2.60 -10.47
N MET A 69 -8.32 1.79 -9.90
CA MET A 69 -7.51 0.82 -10.66
C MET A 69 -8.37 -0.25 -11.34
N ARG A 70 -9.33 -0.86 -10.63
CA ARG A 70 -10.25 -1.85 -11.21
C ARG A 70 -11.07 -1.26 -12.34
N THR A 71 -11.54 -0.03 -12.16
CA THR A 71 -12.28 0.68 -13.21
C THR A 71 -11.37 1.00 -14.40
N ALA A 72 -10.15 1.48 -14.16
CA ALA A 72 -9.17 1.73 -15.22
C ALA A 72 -8.82 0.45 -15.99
N GLN A 73 -8.62 -0.68 -15.27
CA GLN A 73 -8.32 -1.98 -15.88
C GLN A 73 -9.48 -2.47 -16.77
N SER A 74 -10.74 -2.21 -16.40
CA SER A 74 -11.91 -2.59 -17.23
C SER A 74 -12.01 -1.79 -18.51
N ILE A 75 -11.46 -0.57 -18.54
CA ILE A 75 -11.43 0.32 -19.73
C ILE A 75 -10.16 0.04 -20.56
N HIS A 76 -9.06 -0.25 -19.90
CA HIS A 76 -7.73 -0.48 -20.48
C HIS A 76 -7.16 -1.81 -19.97
N PRO A 77 -7.56 -2.95 -20.56
CA PRO A 77 -7.16 -4.29 -20.09
C PRO A 77 -5.64 -4.53 -20.09
N ASP A 78 -4.92 -3.84 -20.98
CA ASP A 78 -3.48 -3.99 -21.15
C ASP A 78 -2.63 -3.14 -20.18
N TRP A 79 -3.27 -2.28 -19.37
CA TRP A 79 -2.52 -1.50 -18.41
C TRP A 79 -1.90 -2.39 -17.34
N VAL A 80 -0.62 -2.16 -17.08
CA VAL A 80 0.12 -2.78 -15.99
C VAL A 80 0.36 -1.72 -14.92
N PHE A 81 -0.20 -1.91 -13.73
CA PHE A 81 0.05 -0.98 -12.63
C PHE A 81 1.42 -1.25 -12.02
N CYS A 82 2.08 -0.18 -11.55
CA CYS A 82 3.42 -0.23 -10.99
C CYS A 82 3.53 0.69 -9.75
N HIS A 83 4.72 0.77 -9.14
CA HIS A 83 5.00 1.64 -7.98
C HIS A 83 3.93 1.49 -6.88
N GLU A 84 3.44 2.60 -6.32
CA GLU A 84 2.46 2.61 -5.23
C GLU A 84 1.14 1.93 -5.60
N SER A 85 0.74 1.97 -6.87
CA SER A 85 -0.46 1.25 -7.33
C SER A 85 -0.31 -0.25 -7.21
N ALA A 86 0.81 -0.80 -7.68
CA ALA A 86 1.11 -2.22 -7.51
C ALA A 86 1.30 -2.57 -6.02
N ALA A 87 1.97 -1.71 -5.26
CA ALA A 87 2.15 -1.89 -3.83
C ALA A 87 0.82 -2.02 -3.07
N VAL A 88 -0.17 -1.17 -3.37
CA VAL A 88 -1.52 -1.26 -2.80
C VAL A 88 -2.20 -2.58 -3.18
N ALA A 89 -2.04 -3.05 -4.41
CA ALA A 89 -2.58 -4.35 -4.81
C ALA A 89 -1.96 -5.52 -4.05
N PHE A 90 -0.66 -5.48 -3.76
CA PHE A 90 0.04 -6.45 -2.90
C PHE A 90 -0.26 -6.28 -1.40
N GLY A 91 -0.87 -5.17 -0.99
CA GLY A 91 -1.09 -4.82 0.43
C GLY A 91 0.18 -4.33 1.14
N LEU A 92 1.18 -3.84 0.40
CA LEU A 92 2.41 -3.29 0.97
C LEU A 92 2.12 -1.97 1.72
N PRO A 93 2.80 -1.70 2.84
CA PRO A 93 2.64 -0.48 3.61
C PRO A 93 3.33 0.71 2.90
N VAL A 94 2.56 1.46 2.13
CA VAL A 94 3.02 2.70 1.46
C VAL A 94 2.36 3.91 2.09
N SER A 95 3.07 5.05 2.12
CA SER A 95 2.53 6.29 2.66
C SER A 95 1.26 6.72 1.93
N TYR A 96 0.22 7.05 2.69
CA TYR A 96 -1.06 7.52 2.16
C TYR A 96 -0.96 8.84 1.38
N GLU A 97 0.06 9.65 1.62
CA GLU A 97 0.32 10.89 0.89
C GLU A 97 0.69 10.63 -0.57
N ARG A 98 1.27 9.46 -0.85
CA ARG A 98 1.66 9.04 -2.20
C ARG A 98 0.52 8.42 -3.02
N LEU A 99 -0.66 8.18 -2.41
CA LEU A 99 -1.82 7.56 -3.04
C LEU A 99 -2.74 8.56 -3.75
N GLY A 100 -2.19 9.64 -4.34
CA GLY A 100 -2.96 10.68 -5.04
C GLY A 100 -3.27 10.39 -6.51
N ALA A 101 -2.56 9.47 -7.14
CA ALA A 101 -2.72 9.07 -8.53
C ALA A 101 -2.45 7.57 -8.71
N ILE A 102 -3.01 6.97 -9.76
CA ILE A 102 -2.62 5.62 -10.17
C ILE A 102 -1.35 5.66 -11.02
N HIS A 103 -0.49 4.69 -10.84
CA HIS A 103 0.82 4.55 -11.48
C HIS A 103 0.75 3.41 -12.49
N VAL A 104 1.08 3.68 -13.74
CA VAL A 104 0.98 2.75 -14.87
C VAL A 104 2.35 2.62 -15.56
N ALA A 105 2.75 1.39 -15.81
CA ALA A 105 3.98 1.07 -16.53
C ALA A 105 3.83 1.31 -18.04
N THR A 106 4.89 1.77 -18.68
CA THR A 106 4.99 1.93 -20.12
C THR A 106 6.42 1.62 -20.58
N THR A 107 6.57 1.17 -21.81
CA THR A 107 7.88 0.97 -22.44
C THR A 107 8.41 2.24 -23.12
N ARG A 108 7.57 3.25 -23.30
CA ARG A 108 7.92 4.50 -23.99
C ARG A 108 7.77 5.70 -23.07
N SER A 109 8.76 6.59 -23.07
CA SER A 109 8.66 7.85 -22.35
C SER A 109 7.67 8.79 -23.06
N ASN A 110 6.57 9.11 -22.38
CA ASN A 110 5.63 10.14 -22.81
C ASN A 110 5.28 11.04 -21.63
N ARG A 111 6.10 12.07 -21.40
CA ARG A 111 5.90 13.02 -20.28
C ARG A 111 4.56 13.76 -20.34
N ASN A 112 3.99 13.93 -21.55
CA ASN A 112 2.71 14.62 -21.74
C ASN A 112 1.49 13.77 -21.39
N ALA A 113 1.66 12.46 -21.16
CA ALA A 113 0.59 11.56 -20.76
C ALA A 113 0.27 11.62 -19.26
N ASN A 114 1.12 12.24 -18.43
CA ASN A 114 0.89 12.40 -17.01
C ASN A 114 -0.28 13.37 -16.74
N SER A 115 -1.12 12.99 -15.79
CA SER A 115 -2.24 13.81 -15.32
C SER A 115 -2.27 13.85 -13.80
N LYS A 116 -3.21 14.60 -13.22
CA LYS A 116 -3.41 14.61 -11.76
C LYS A 116 -3.80 13.23 -11.19
N THR A 117 -4.37 12.35 -12.02
CA THR A 117 -4.90 11.05 -11.58
C THR A 117 -4.16 9.84 -12.14
N VAL A 118 -3.29 10.02 -13.15
CA VAL A 118 -2.49 8.94 -13.75
C VAL A 118 -1.06 9.41 -13.95
N ARG A 119 -0.11 8.60 -13.49
CA ARG A 119 1.34 8.79 -13.69
C ARG A 119 1.90 7.62 -14.49
N TRP A 120 2.62 7.91 -15.55
CA TRP A 120 3.28 6.93 -16.40
C TRP A 120 4.74 6.80 -16.03
N HIS A 121 5.19 5.56 -15.90
CA HIS A 121 6.57 5.22 -15.58
C HIS A 121 7.16 4.33 -16.67
N VAL A 122 8.36 4.68 -17.12
CA VAL A 122 9.11 3.80 -18.03
C VAL A 122 9.64 2.64 -17.19
N VAL A 123 9.07 1.46 -17.44
CA VAL A 123 9.48 0.22 -16.81
C VAL A 123 10.01 -0.66 -17.94
N ALA A 124 11.33 -0.91 -17.96
CA ALA A 124 11.89 -1.90 -18.86
C ALA A 124 11.25 -3.27 -18.58
N GLU A 125 11.12 -4.08 -19.61
CA GLU A 125 10.43 -5.36 -19.62
C GLU A 125 10.52 -6.10 -18.27
N ASP A 126 9.39 -6.15 -17.58
CA ASP A 126 9.22 -6.95 -16.38
C ASP A 126 7.94 -7.77 -16.53
N GLU A 127 7.98 -9.02 -16.06
CA GLU A 127 6.81 -9.89 -16.09
C GLU A 127 5.70 -9.30 -15.23
N SER A 128 4.56 -9.02 -15.85
CA SER A 128 3.37 -8.63 -15.12
C SER A 128 2.70 -9.85 -14.49
N VAL A 129 2.17 -9.66 -13.28
CA VAL A 129 1.43 -10.68 -12.55
C VAL A 129 0.01 -10.18 -12.26
N ILE A 130 -0.91 -11.10 -11.97
CA ILE A 130 -2.27 -10.75 -11.57
C ILE A 130 -2.39 -10.84 -10.05
N VAL A 131 -2.73 -9.71 -9.42
CA VAL A 131 -2.96 -9.61 -7.98
C VAL A 131 -4.31 -8.95 -7.73
N GLN A 132 -5.20 -9.60 -7.00
CA GLN A 132 -6.57 -9.14 -6.75
C GLN A 132 -7.35 -8.78 -8.03
N GLY A 133 -7.10 -9.50 -9.13
CA GLY A 133 -7.69 -9.27 -10.45
C GLY A 133 -7.09 -8.08 -11.22
N LEU A 134 -6.01 -7.48 -10.73
CA LEU A 134 -5.30 -6.37 -11.35
C LEU A 134 -3.98 -6.85 -11.95
N ARG A 135 -3.65 -6.39 -13.14
CA ARG A 135 -2.35 -6.63 -13.76
C ARG A 135 -1.34 -5.63 -13.20
N VAL A 136 -0.33 -6.12 -12.51
CA VAL A 136 0.68 -5.30 -11.80
C VAL A 136 2.10 -5.78 -12.15
N THR A 137 3.11 -4.96 -11.93
CA THR A 137 4.52 -5.37 -11.97
C THR A 137 4.79 -6.46 -10.94
N SER A 138 5.83 -7.28 -11.14
CA SER A 138 6.25 -8.31 -10.19
C SER A 138 6.45 -7.73 -8.78
N LEU A 139 6.35 -8.56 -7.75
CA LEU A 139 6.55 -8.12 -6.36
C LEU A 139 7.95 -7.49 -6.20
N GLN A 140 8.99 -8.13 -6.74
CA GLN A 140 10.36 -7.65 -6.67
C GLN A 140 10.52 -6.28 -7.31
N ARG A 141 9.95 -6.09 -8.50
CA ARG A 141 9.97 -4.80 -9.19
C ARG A 141 9.21 -3.73 -8.40
N THR A 142 8.03 -4.05 -7.93
CA THR A 142 7.20 -3.15 -7.12
C THR A 142 7.91 -2.69 -5.86
N VAL A 143 8.51 -3.62 -5.12
CA VAL A 143 9.27 -3.34 -3.91
C VAL A 143 10.46 -2.42 -4.19
N PHE A 144 11.24 -2.73 -5.24
CA PHE A 144 12.36 -1.90 -5.66
C PHE A 144 11.92 -0.47 -5.98
N ASP A 145 10.89 -0.32 -6.82
CA ASP A 145 10.40 1.00 -7.25
C ASP A 145 9.83 1.83 -6.09
N CYS A 146 9.19 1.19 -5.09
CA CYS A 146 8.69 1.87 -3.91
C CYS A 146 9.80 2.27 -2.93
N MET A 147 10.83 1.42 -2.77
CA MET A 147 11.92 1.69 -1.80
C MET A 147 12.88 2.78 -2.25
N ARG A 148 13.24 2.82 -3.55
CA ARG A 148 14.35 3.63 -4.04
C ARG A 148 14.15 5.15 -3.92
N MET A 149 12.90 5.62 -3.78
CA MET A 149 12.51 7.03 -3.84
C MET A 149 11.86 7.54 -2.55
N VAL A 150 12.00 6.82 -1.45
CA VAL A 150 11.45 7.20 -0.14
C VAL A 150 12.54 7.20 0.93
N ASP A 151 12.25 7.76 2.11
CA ASP A 151 13.18 7.69 3.24
C ASP A 151 13.39 6.25 3.72
N PHE A 152 14.44 6.05 4.53
CA PHE A 152 14.84 4.72 4.99
C PHE A 152 13.75 4.01 5.80
N GLY A 153 12.97 4.75 6.62
CA GLY A 153 11.90 4.17 7.42
C GLY A 153 10.77 3.61 6.57
N GLN A 154 10.31 4.39 5.60
CA GLN A 154 9.27 3.95 4.66
C GLN A 154 9.79 2.80 3.77
N ALA A 155 11.03 2.88 3.31
CA ALA A 155 11.64 1.83 2.50
C ALA A 155 11.75 0.52 3.29
N LEU A 156 12.15 0.58 4.57
CA LEU A 156 12.29 -0.60 5.44
C LEU A 156 10.92 -1.24 5.71
N ALA A 157 9.87 -0.45 5.93
CA ALA A 157 8.52 -0.96 6.10
C ALA A 157 8.03 -1.76 4.87
N VAL A 158 8.30 -1.26 3.67
CA VAL A 158 7.99 -1.97 2.42
C VAL A 158 8.81 -3.25 2.29
N ALA A 159 10.12 -3.20 2.60
CA ALA A 159 11.02 -4.34 2.50
C ALA A 159 10.64 -5.47 3.47
N ASP A 160 10.43 -5.16 4.75
CA ASP A 160 10.05 -6.12 5.77
C ASP A 160 8.76 -6.86 5.42
N PHE A 161 7.74 -6.09 5.01
CA PHE A 161 6.46 -6.67 4.62
C PHE A 161 6.60 -7.56 3.37
N ALA A 162 7.37 -7.13 2.39
CA ALA A 162 7.60 -7.89 1.17
C ALA A 162 8.33 -9.20 1.43
N LEU A 163 9.33 -9.21 2.33
CA LEU A 163 9.99 -10.44 2.77
C LEU A 163 9.02 -11.42 3.43
N ARG A 164 8.09 -10.92 4.22
CA ARG A 164 7.05 -11.73 4.85
C ARG A 164 6.12 -12.36 3.81
N LEU A 165 5.67 -11.60 2.80
CA LEU A 165 4.89 -12.12 1.67
C LEU A 165 5.65 -13.16 0.85
N GLY A 166 6.93 -12.95 0.61
CA GLY A 166 7.80 -13.83 -0.17
C GLY A 166 8.41 -15.00 0.62
N GLY A 167 7.95 -15.26 1.86
CA GLY A 167 8.47 -16.32 2.71
C GLY A 167 9.88 -16.07 3.23
N GLY A 168 10.27 -14.81 3.43
CA GLY A 168 11.55 -14.42 4.03
C GLY A 168 12.77 -14.53 3.11
N ARG A 169 12.59 -14.73 1.80
CA ARG A 169 13.70 -14.89 0.84
C ARG A 169 14.24 -13.54 0.32
N ALA A 170 15.10 -12.89 1.09
CA ALA A 170 15.77 -11.65 0.69
C ALA A 170 16.63 -11.80 -0.60
N SER A 171 17.19 -12.99 -0.85
CA SER A 171 18.06 -13.24 -2.01
C SER A 171 17.38 -12.98 -3.36
N ALA A 172 16.08 -13.28 -3.48
CA ALA A 172 15.33 -13.02 -4.71
C ALA A 172 15.21 -11.52 -4.99
N PHE A 173 14.95 -10.70 -3.97
CA PHE A 173 14.89 -9.24 -4.11
C PHE A 173 16.26 -8.66 -4.43
N VAL A 174 17.32 -9.10 -3.72
CA VAL A 174 18.71 -8.65 -3.97
C VAL A 174 19.14 -8.98 -5.39
N SER A 175 18.86 -10.20 -5.86
CA SER A 175 19.18 -10.61 -7.24
C SER A 175 18.43 -9.78 -8.27
N HIS A 176 17.15 -9.48 -8.04
CA HIS A 176 16.35 -8.63 -8.92
C HIS A 176 16.90 -7.20 -8.97
N VAL A 177 17.19 -6.58 -7.83
CA VAL A 177 17.75 -5.22 -7.77
C VAL A 177 19.10 -5.14 -8.48
N ARG A 178 19.97 -6.14 -8.31
CA ARG A 178 21.25 -6.21 -9.05
C ARG A 178 21.04 -6.28 -10.56
N ARG A 179 20.06 -7.04 -11.02
CA ARG A 179 19.76 -7.21 -12.44
C ARG A 179 19.21 -5.93 -13.08
N ILE A 180 18.31 -5.21 -12.41
CA ILE A 180 17.61 -4.05 -13.01
C ILE A 180 18.13 -2.70 -12.53
N GLY A 181 18.82 -2.67 -11.39
CA GLY A 181 19.04 -1.45 -10.63
C GLY A 181 20.39 -0.78 -10.78
N GLY A 182 21.38 -1.41 -11.45
CA GLY A 182 22.78 -0.97 -11.40
C GLY A 182 23.02 0.51 -11.69
N ASN A 183 22.22 1.12 -12.57
CA ASN A 183 22.31 2.53 -12.96
C ASN A 183 21.04 3.34 -12.65
N LEU A 184 20.08 2.79 -11.89
CA LEU A 184 18.86 3.49 -11.56
C LEU A 184 19.07 4.35 -10.29
N GLU A 185 18.54 5.57 -10.31
CA GLU A 185 18.53 6.45 -9.16
C GLU A 185 17.90 5.74 -7.94
N GLY A 186 18.54 5.85 -6.77
CA GLY A 186 18.10 5.20 -5.54
C GLY A 186 18.41 3.71 -5.41
N ALA A 187 19.08 3.05 -6.39
CA ALA A 187 19.42 1.63 -6.30
C ALA A 187 20.30 1.30 -5.09
N ALA A 188 21.32 2.13 -4.80
CA ALA A 188 22.18 1.96 -3.63
C ALA A 188 21.38 2.09 -2.32
N HIS A 189 20.38 2.98 -2.26
CA HIS A 189 19.49 3.13 -1.13
C HIS A 189 18.62 1.87 -0.95
N ALA A 190 18.00 1.36 -2.02
CA ALA A 190 17.22 0.13 -1.97
C ALA A 190 18.05 -1.07 -1.50
N MET A 191 19.29 -1.20 -1.99
CA MET A 191 20.20 -2.26 -1.55
C MET A 191 20.59 -2.18 -0.08
N ARG A 192 20.90 -0.96 0.42
CA ARG A 192 21.16 -0.76 1.86
C ARG A 192 19.94 -1.12 2.70
N THR A 193 18.75 -0.72 2.27
CA THR A 193 17.51 -1.04 2.98
C THR A 193 17.31 -2.55 3.07
N MET A 194 17.52 -3.28 1.98
CA MET A 194 17.40 -4.75 1.96
C MET A 194 18.39 -5.45 2.90
N HIS A 195 19.54 -4.84 3.19
CA HIS A 195 20.49 -5.37 4.19
C HIS A 195 19.90 -5.43 5.60
N TYR A 196 19.02 -4.47 5.92
CA TYR A 196 18.35 -4.38 7.23
C TYR A 196 16.97 -5.03 7.25
N ALA A 197 16.46 -5.49 6.09
CA ALA A 197 15.12 -6.04 6.02
C ALA A 197 14.98 -7.35 6.81
N ASP A 198 13.86 -7.46 7.56
CA ASP A 198 13.57 -8.61 8.41
C ASP A 198 12.06 -8.95 8.36
N ALA A 199 11.74 -10.16 7.92
CA ALA A 199 10.35 -10.63 7.79
C ALA A 199 9.61 -10.77 9.14
N ARG A 200 10.31 -10.71 10.26
CA ARG A 200 9.73 -10.79 11.61
C ARG A 200 9.03 -9.51 12.03
N SER A 201 9.36 -8.34 11.46
CA SER A 201 8.62 -7.11 11.73
C SER A 201 7.16 -7.27 11.28
N GLU A 202 6.18 -7.06 12.19
CA GLU A 202 4.78 -7.37 11.93
C GLU A 202 3.97 -6.19 11.39
N SER A 203 4.43 -4.97 11.62
CA SER A 203 3.76 -3.75 11.16
C SER A 203 4.73 -2.76 10.52
N GLY A 204 4.18 -1.86 9.66
CA GLY A 204 4.97 -0.76 9.10
C GLY A 204 5.47 0.20 10.18
N GLY A 205 4.74 0.35 11.30
CA GLY A 205 5.15 1.18 12.44
C GLY A 205 6.37 0.61 13.16
N GLU A 206 6.40 -0.69 13.41
CA GLU A 206 7.59 -1.39 13.97
C GLU A 206 8.81 -1.21 13.07
N SER A 207 8.63 -1.36 11.75
CA SER A 207 9.72 -1.16 10.79
C SER A 207 10.26 0.27 10.80
N ILE A 208 9.38 1.27 10.87
CA ILE A 208 9.77 2.69 10.96
C ILE A 208 10.49 2.97 12.29
N ALA A 209 9.99 2.46 13.41
CA ALA A 209 10.65 2.60 14.70
C ALA A 209 12.04 1.96 14.68
N ARG A 210 12.17 0.74 14.13
CA ARG A 210 13.45 0.06 13.94
C ARG A 210 14.40 0.85 13.04
N ALA A 211 13.91 1.43 11.96
CA ALA A 211 14.70 2.29 11.09
C ALA A 211 15.26 3.51 11.84
N ALA A 212 14.46 4.14 12.69
CA ALA A 212 14.92 5.25 13.54
C ALA A 212 16.02 4.80 14.51
N MET A 213 15.86 3.63 15.14
CA MET A 213 16.89 3.05 16.02
C MET A 213 18.21 2.84 15.25
N ILE A 214 18.16 2.25 14.06
CA ILE A 214 19.34 2.03 13.21
C ILE A 214 20.01 3.36 12.84
N GLN A 215 19.23 4.36 12.42
CA GLN A 215 19.76 5.67 12.03
C GLN A 215 20.43 6.42 13.20
N HIS A 216 19.96 6.20 14.42
CA HIS A 216 20.55 6.76 15.65
C HIS A 216 21.66 5.89 16.27
N GLY A 217 22.09 4.83 15.57
CA GLY A 217 23.22 4.01 16.00
C GLY A 217 22.94 3.05 17.14
N PHE A 218 21.68 2.73 17.41
CA PHE A 218 21.34 1.67 18.37
C PHE A 218 21.77 0.32 17.83
N ALA A 219 22.13 -0.59 18.73
CA ALA A 219 22.33 -1.99 18.36
C ALA A 219 21.04 -2.56 17.75
N LEU A 220 21.18 -3.49 16.80
CA LEU A 220 20.01 -4.14 16.18
C LEU A 220 19.28 -4.97 17.24
N PRO A 221 17.97 -4.79 17.42
CA PRO A 221 17.18 -5.62 18.31
C PRO A 221 16.92 -7.01 17.70
N GLU A 222 16.73 -7.99 18.54
CA GLU A 222 15.99 -9.19 18.17
C GLU A 222 14.51 -8.84 18.06
N LEU A 223 13.83 -9.38 17.02
CA LEU A 223 12.43 -9.05 16.74
C LEU A 223 11.49 -10.17 17.15
N GLN A 224 10.33 -9.79 17.68
CA GLN A 224 9.21 -10.70 17.99
C GLN A 224 9.59 -11.87 18.88
N VAL A 225 10.34 -11.55 19.96
CA VAL A 225 10.89 -12.56 20.87
C VAL A 225 9.85 -12.99 21.91
N ALA A 226 9.67 -14.31 22.06
CA ALA A 226 8.83 -14.88 23.10
C ALA A 226 9.60 -14.99 24.42
N LEU A 227 9.12 -14.32 25.46
CA LEU A 227 9.68 -14.37 26.82
C LEU A 227 8.72 -15.14 27.73
N PRO A 228 9.18 -16.11 28.54
CA PRO A 228 8.34 -16.82 29.50
C PRO A 228 7.77 -15.86 30.55
N ARG A 229 6.52 -16.05 30.95
CA ARG A 229 5.92 -15.27 32.02
C ARG A 229 6.56 -15.64 33.38
N PRO A 230 6.89 -14.65 34.23
CA PRO A 230 7.53 -14.93 35.52
C PRO A 230 6.71 -15.88 36.42
N LEU A 231 5.37 -15.73 36.41
CA LEU A 231 4.46 -16.48 37.27
C LEU A 231 3.83 -17.72 36.61
N ASP A 232 3.94 -17.85 35.29
CA ASP A 232 3.40 -19.00 34.54
C ASP A 232 4.29 -19.27 33.32
N ARG A 233 5.30 -20.10 33.52
CA ARG A 233 6.30 -20.46 32.50
C ARG A 233 5.70 -21.23 31.29
N ARG A 234 4.44 -21.69 31.37
CA ARG A 234 3.72 -22.31 30.24
C ARG A 234 3.19 -21.28 29.27
N ARG A 235 3.15 -20.00 29.67
CA ARG A 235 2.73 -18.88 28.83
C ARG A 235 3.91 -17.96 28.55
N SER A 236 3.90 -17.29 27.41
CA SER A 236 4.91 -16.33 27.02
C SER A 236 4.29 -14.96 26.72
N TYR A 237 5.05 -13.90 26.91
CA TYR A 237 4.86 -12.61 26.28
C TYR A 237 5.65 -12.61 24.99
N ARG A 238 5.13 -11.99 23.93
CA ARG A 238 5.89 -11.71 22.73
C ARG A 238 6.17 -10.22 22.69
N VAL A 239 7.44 -9.85 22.59
CA VAL A 239 7.91 -8.47 22.59
C VAL A 239 8.40 -8.08 21.21
N ASP A 240 8.13 -6.84 20.78
CA ASP A 240 8.47 -6.38 19.43
C ASP A 240 9.97 -6.27 19.24
N PHE A 241 10.69 -5.74 20.25
CA PHE A 241 12.12 -5.51 20.23
C PHE A 241 12.76 -5.99 21.52
N LEU A 242 13.88 -6.72 21.43
CA LEU A 242 14.65 -7.18 22.56
C LEU A 242 16.14 -6.89 22.34
N TRP A 243 16.80 -6.32 23.34
CA TRP A 243 18.26 -6.25 23.43
C TRP A 243 18.73 -7.01 24.65
N THR A 244 19.72 -7.86 24.47
CA THR A 244 20.43 -8.52 25.58
C THR A 244 21.79 -7.87 25.73
N ARG A 245 22.06 -7.28 26.89
CA ARG A 245 23.34 -6.65 27.23
C ARG A 245 24.39 -7.70 27.58
N LEU A 246 25.66 -7.28 27.59
CA LEU A 246 26.80 -8.16 27.95
C LEU A 246 26.71 -8.69 29.38
N ASP A 247 26.08 -7.97 30.30
CA ASP A 247 25.82 -8.39 31.69
C ASP A 247 24.62 -9.34 31.82
N GLY A 248 23.97 -9.71 30.69
CA GLY A 248 22.80 -10.56 30.67
C GLY A 248 21.48 -9.83 30.96
N SER A 249 21.51 -8.53 31.26
CA SER A 249 20.28 -7.73 31.41
C SER A 249 19.55 -7.55 30.07
N ARG A 250 18.23 -7.45 30.12
CA ARG A 250 17.39 -7.34 28.95
C ARG A 250 16.66 -5.99 28.89
N VAL A 251 16.65 -5.39 27.72
CA VAL A 251 15.86 -4.19 27.42
C VAL A 251 14.77 -4.58 26.44
N ILE A 252 13.53 -4.28 26.77
CA ILE A 252 12.34 -4.55 25.96
C ILE A 252 11.88 -3.24 25.35
N GLY A 253 11.56 -3.26 24.06
CA GLY A 253 10.87 -2.19 23.35
C GLY A 253 9.57 -2.72 22.75
N GLU A 254 8.52 -1.91 22.85
CA GLU A 254 7.21 -2.17 22.26
C GLU A 254 6.82 -1.00 21.36
N PHE A 255 6.23 -1.28 20.21
CA PHE A 255 5.66 -0.26 19.35
C PHE A 255 4.14 -0.17 19.58
N ASP A 256 3.71 0.86 20.29
CA ASP A 256 2.29 1.14 20.50
C ASP A 256 1.73 2.06 19.40
N GLY A 257 1.00 1.46 18.47
CA GLY A 257 0.27 2.21 17.45
C GLY A 257 -0.94 2.93 18.03
N MET A 258 -1.19 4.18 17.62
CA MET A 258 -2.34 5.00 18.08
C MET A 258 -3.70 4.31 17.91
N GLN A 259 -3.86 3.39 16.97
CA GLN A 259 -5.10 2.62 16.76
C GLN A 259 -5.53 1.81 17.99
N LYS A 260 -4.59 1.33 18.81
CA LYS A 260 -4.92 0.60 20.04
C LYS A 260 -5.64 1.49 21.06
N TYR A 261 -5.36 2.79 21.09
CA TYR A 261 -5.98 3.74 22.00
C TYR A 261 -7.36 4.18 21.53
N GLU A 262 -7.58 4.32 20.22
CA GLU A 262 -8.90 4.62 19.65
C GLU A 262 -9.89 3.47 19.88
N ASP A 263 -9.48 2.22 19.69
CA ASP A 263 -10.28 1.02 19.95
C ASP A 263 -10.56 0.82 21.46
N ALA A 264 -9.62 1.17 22.35
CA ALA A 264 -9.81 1.10 23.80
C ALA A 264 -10.77 2.18 24.30
N ALA A 265 -10.69 3.41 23.76
CA ALA A 265 -11.62 4.51 24.08
C ALA A 265 -13.05 4.18 23.63
N LEU A 266 -13.23 3.54 22.48
CA LEU A 266 -14.54 3.09 21.98
C LEU A 266 -15.12 1.93 22.80
N ARG A 267 -14.30 1.08 23.42
CA ARG A 267 -14.75 -0.03 24.29
C ARG A 267 -14.98 0.40 25.73
N GLY A 268 -14.25 1.41 26.22
CA GLY A 268 -14.39 1.95 27.60
C GLY A 268 -15.60 2.87 27.81
N GLY A 269 -16.30 3.28 26.76
CA GLY A 269 -17.48 4.14 26.84
C GLY A 269 -18.83 3.40 27.01
N ARG A 270 -18.82 2.11 27.34
CA ARG A 270 -20.02 1.32 27.67
C ARG A 270 -19.89 0.75 29.08
N THR A 271 -20.10 1.58 30.07
CA THR A 271 -20.49 1.21 31.43
C THR A 271 -21.71 2.02 31.81
#